data_aad1ebd94c190d7203876847f53e52fd
#
_entry.id   aad1ebd94c190d7203876847f53e52fd
#
_cell.length_a   1.000
_cell.length_b   1.000
_cell.length_c   1.000
_cell.angle_alpha   90.00
_cell.angle_beta   90.00
_cell.angle_gamma   90.00
#
_symmetry.space_group_name_H-M   'P 1'
#
loop_
_entity.id
_entity.type
_entity.pdbx_description
1 polymer ?
#
loop_
_entity_poly.entity_id
_entity_poly.type
_entity_poly.pdbx_seq_one_letter_code
_entity_poly.pdbx_strand_id
1 'polypeptide(L)'
;MKNAKKIVKECFSIMLVAAMLILLLPIQAYAAQTTQTLRSTYGSTYGHVGTCINYSQLTNQSVLNHVKSQYNSITLENEMKPDSLLGGYANKISVSQAKSMGYYIPDNYKESTVPKINFDTVDKVMKICYENGIGMRAHTLVWHSQTPQWFFKNEYSASNGYVSQSVMDARMEFYIKTVMNHVYSSRYGSCVYAWDVVNEYLHATNSGWEAVYGKCGNRPAFVKRAYQYAYDCLDYYGLSGKVSLFYNDFNTYMEVNDVITMINYINSDKKLCNGVGMQSHVGTTFPSVDYYTQALKAFVNAGFEVQITELDTSSKSISDQANYVYQLMKNVNSVKKSGGNISGITLWGISDDVSWISASEYPLLFSSLNVPKDSYYKFIQAYNESGFVNSSGNNNQGGTGTGSQNYSTLSDGWYYIKNVNAQKYLQVKDNKGANGQNVEIGTGTGVKGQKWYVTNTNDGYVTLKNGQGYMLDVQNGANNDGTNIQTYQNNGADAQKFKITNLGNSQYGIVTKVSSDNKGIDVYNYGITDGTNVCQWSYTKGTNQRWIFEPCN
;
A
#
# COMPACT_ATOMS: atom_id res chain seq x y z
N MET A 1 -35.60 -17.76 -68.47
CA MET A 1 -35.73 -18.46 -67.16
C MET A 1 -34.51 -19.29 -66.74
N LYS A 2 -33.73 -19.93 -67.62
CA LYS A 2 -32.54 -20.72 -67.23
C LYS A 2 -31.37 -19.86 -66.68
N ASN A 3 -31.14 -18.66 -67.25
CA ASN A 3 -30.01 -17.78 -66.82
C ASN A 3 -30.26 -17.12 -65.46
N ALA A 4 -31.52 -16.76 -65.08
CA ALA A 4 -31.84 -16.20 -63.80
C ALA A 4 -31.63 -17.18 -62.62
N LYS A 5 -31.91 -18.48 -62.84
CA LYS A 5 -31.65 -19.53 -61.83
C LYS A 5 -30.16 -19.81 -61.61
N LYS A 6 -29.31 -19.59 -62.61
CA LYS A 6 -27.86 -19.76 -62.48
C LYS A 6 -27.24 -18.62 -61.67
N ILE A 7 -27.65 -17.37 -61.94
CA ILE A 7 -27.18 -16.18 -61.21
C ILE A 7 -27.59 -16.26 -59.74
N VAL A 8 -28.83 -16.66 -59.42
CA VAL A 8 -29.29 -16.79 -58.01
C VAL A 8 -28.50 -17.89 -57.27
N LYS A 9 -28.13 -18.99 -57.97
CA LYS A 9 -27.34 -20.08 -57.36
C LYS A 9 -25.90 -19.67 -57.11
N GLU A 10 -25.30 -18.88 -58.00
CA GLU A 10 -23.94 -18.33 -57.82
C GLU A 10 -23.89 -17.27 -56.73
N CYS A 11 -24.88 -16.38 -56.64
CA CYS A 11 -25.01 -15.42 -55.54
C CYS A 11 -25.22 -16.10 -54.18
N PHE A 12 -26.00 -17.18 -54.12
CA PHE A 12 -26.20 -17.96 -52.90
C PHE A 12 -24.93 -18.69 -52.46
N SER A 13 -24.14 -19.22 -53.40
CA SER A 13 -22.85 -19.86 -53.11
C SER A 13 -21.80 -18.85 -52.63
N ILE A 14 -21.78 -17.64 -53.18
CA ILE A 14 -20.87 -16.57 -52.75
C ILE A 14 -21.28 -16.06 -51.36
N MET A 15 -22.57 -15.92 -51.05
CA MET A 15 -23.03 -15.58 -49.70
C MET A 15 -22.70 -16.67 -48.66
N LEU A 16 -22.79 -17.97 -49.03
CA LEU A 16 -22.44 -19.05 -48.13
C LEU A 16 -20.94 -19.13 -47.85
N VAL A 17 -20.10 -18.85 -48.85
CA VAL A 17 -18.64 -18.78 -48.68
C VAL A 17 -18.24 -17.55 -47.89
N ALA A 18 -18.88 -16.39 -48.06
CA ALA A 18 -18.66 -15.20 -47.27
C ALA A 18 -19.11 -15.40 -45.78
N ALA A 19 -20.23 -16.10 -45.56
CA ALA A 19 -20.69 -16.48 -44.22
C ALA A 19 -19.76 -17.50 -43.54
N MET A 20 -19.16 -18.43 -44.28
CA MET A 20 -18.16 -19.35 -43.74
C MET A 20 -16.78 -18.69 -43.50
N LEU A 21 -16.39 -17.69 -44.29
CA LEU A 21 -15.18 -16.90 -44.05
C LEU A 21 -15.32 -15.96 -42.84
N ILE A 22 -16.50 -15.47 -42.51
CA ILE A 22 -16.77 -14.68 -41.28
C ILE A 22 -16.73 -15.60 -40.03
N LEU A 23 -17.03 -16.91 -40.18
CA LEU A 23 -16.92 -17.90 -39.09
C LEU A 23 -15.49 -18.43 -38.89
N LEU A 24 -14.54 -18.10 -39.77
CA LEU A 24 -13.12 -18.46 -39.68
C LEU A 24 -12.21 -17.29 -39.22
N LEU A 25 -12.77 -16.12 -38.96
CA LEU A 25 -12.03 -15.15 -38.17
C LEU A 25 -11.81 -15.80 -36.80
N PRO A 26 -10.57 -15.86 -36.29
CA PRO A 26 -10.39 -16.28 -34.94
C PRO A 26 -11.25 -15.33 -34.10
N ILE A 27 -12.31 -15.83 -33.48
CA ILE A 27 -12.88 -15.21 -32.30
C ILE A 27 -11.66 -15.17 -31.39
N GLN A 28 -10.95 -14.03 -31.33
CA GLN A 28 -10.14 -13.74 -30.17
C GLN A 28 -11.13 -13.93 -29.03
N ALA A 29 -11.05 -15.08 -28.39
CA ALA A 29 -11.68 -15.25 -27.11
C ALA A 29 -11.18 -14.05 -26.31
N TYR A 30 -12.04 -13.07 -26.10
CA TYR A 30 -11.87 -12.14 -25.02
C TYR A 30 -11.81 -13.07 -23.80
N ALA A 31 -10.59 -13.49 -23.46
CA ALA A 31 -10.34 -14.16 -22.20
C ALA A 31 -11.04 -13.30 -21.17
N ALA A 32 -11.93 -13.90 -20.40
CA ALA A 32 -12.67 -13.23 -19.34
C ALA A 32 -11.67 -12.31 -18.65
N GLN A 33 -11.90 -11.00 -18.78
CA GLN A 33 -10.97 -9.97 -18.35
C GLN A 33 -10.73 -10.25 -16.89
N THR A 34 -9.54 -10.75 -16.58
CA THR A 34 -9.20 -11.15 -15.22
C THR A 34 -9.47 -9.94 -14.34
N THR A 35 -10.24 -10.12 -13.28
CA THR A 35 -10.57 -9.10 -12.27
C THR A 35 -9.34 -8.66 -11.47
N GLN A 36 -8.14 -8.95 -11.96
CA GLN A 36 -6.86 -8.59 -11.36
C GLN A 36 -6.60 -7.10 -11.54
N THR A 37 -6.27 -6.46 -10.42
CA THR A 37 -5.87 -5.06 -10.36
C THR A 37 -4.45 -4.95 -9.82
N LEU A 38 -3.84 -3.78 -9.91
CA LEU A 38 -2.54 -3.52 -9.28
C LEU A 38 -2.62 -3.83 -7.78
N ARG A 39 -3.72 -3.44 -7.13
CA ARG A 39 -3.95 -3.71 -5.70
C ARG A 39 -4.00 -5.21 -5.38
N SER A 40 -4.72 -5.99 -6.17
CA SER A 40 -4.88 -7.43 -5.92
C SER A 40 -3.65 -8.26 -6.27
N THR A 41 -2.73 -7.72 -7.07
CA THR A 41 -1.48 -8.35 -7.47
C THR A 41 -0.29 -7.77 -6.70
N TYR A 42 0.25 -6.66 -7.13
CA TYR A 42 1.42 -6.02 -6.53
C TYR A 42 1.19 -5.59 -5.08
N GLY A 43 0.01 -5.03 -4.77
CA GLY A 43 -0.32 -4.63 -3.40
C GLY A 43 -0.26 -5.78 -2.40
N SER A 44 -0.71 -6.98 -2.79
CA SER A 44 -0.68 -8.16 -1.92
C SER A 44 0.73 -8.75 -1.75
N THR A 45 1.61 -8.60 -2.77
CA THR A 45 2.94 -9.22 -2.79
C THR A 45 4.03 -8.30 -2.25
N TYR A 46 3.95 -7.02 -2.56
CA TYR A 46 4.94 -6.01 -2.15
C TYR A 46 4.57 -5.30 -0.84
N GLY A 47 3.32 -5.45 -0.39
CA GLY A 47 2.77 -4.72 0.75
C GLY A 47 2.10 -3.42 0.31
N HIS A 48 2.77 -2.64 -0.55
CA HIS A 48 2.25 -1.37 -1.03
C HIS A 48 2.34 -1.28 -2.56
N VAL A 49 1.21 -0.92 -3.19
CA VAL A 49 1.16 -0.40 -4.55
C VAL A 49 0.42 0.92 -4.52
N GLY A 50 1.06 1.98 -4.96
CA GLY A 50 0.58 3.34 -4.76
C GLY A 50 0.51 4.17 -6.02
N THR A 51 -0.06 5.36 -5.88
CA THR A 51 -0.05 6.40 -6.90
C THR A 51 0.24 7.76 -6.27
N CYS A 52 0.94 8.62 -7.01
CA CYS A 52 1.03 10.04 -6.69
C CYS A 52 -0.31 10.71 -6.94
N ILE A 53 -0.72 11.61 -6.06
CA ILE A 53 -2.02 12.29 -6.13
C ILE A 53 -1.98 13.60 -5.36
N ASN A 54 -2.77 14.58 -5.76
CA ASN A 54 -2.99 15.78 -4.97
C ASN A 54 -4.36 15.78 -4.25
N TYR A 55 -4.54 16.68 -3.30
CA TYR A 55 -5.75 16.76 -2.48
C TYR A 55 -7.01 16.95 -3.33
N SER A 56 -6.96 17.82 -4.35
CA SER A 56 -8.13 18.10 -5.20
C SER A 56 -8.58 16.86 -6.00
N GLN A 57 -7.64 16.06 -6.47
CA GLN A 57 -7.90 14.77 -7.11
C GLN A 57 -8.50 13.77 -6.11
N LEU A 58 -7.91 13.65 -4.91
CA LEU A 58 -8.34 12.68 -3.91
C LEU A 58 -9.77 12.94 -3.40
N THR A 59 -10.21 14.19 -3.40
CA THR A 59 -11.59 14.56 -3.01
C THR A 59 -12.63 14.30 -4.10
N ASN A 60 -12.22 14.02 -5.33
CA ASN A 60 -13.11 13.58 -6.39
C ASN A 60 -13.48 12.11 -6.18
N GLN A 61 -14.78 11.83 -6.04
CA GLN A 61 -15.26 10.47 -5.73
C GLN A 61 -14.88 9.44 -6.80
N SER A 62 -14.86 9.81 -8.09
CA SER A 62 -14.47 8.90 -9.17
C SER A 62 -12.98 8.55 -9.09
N VAL A 63 -12.13 9.54 -8.77
CA VAL A 63 -10.70 9.33 -8.56
C VAL A 63 -10.46 8.49 -7.31
N LEU A 64 -11.13 8.78 -6.19
CA LEU A 64 -11.02 7.98 -4.97
C LEU A 64 -11.43 6.52 -5.21
N ASN A 65 -12.49 6.29 -5.99
CA ASN A 65 -12.90 4.93 -6.37
C ASN A 65 -11.85 4.23 -7.23
N HIS A 66 -11.21 4.95 -8.17
CA HIS A 66 -10.08 4.43 -8.94
C HIS A 66 -8.91 4.05 -8.04
N VAL A 67 -8.51 4.94 -7.13
CA VAL A 67 -7.44 4.67 -6.15
C VAL A 67 -7.78 3.42 -5.34
N LYS A 68 -8.98 3.31 -4.79
CA LYS A 68 -9.41 2.14 -4.00
C LYS A 68 -9.40 0.83 -4.80
N SER A 69 -9.66 0.88 -6.10
CA SER A 69 -9.69 -0.30 -6.96
C SER A 69 -8.30 -0.76 -7.39
N GLN A 70 -7.41 0.18 -7.70
CA GLN A 70 -6.10 -0.10 -8.29
C GLN A 70 -4.96 -0.08 -7.28
N TYR A 71 -5.07 0.71 -6.21
CA TYR A 71 -3.99 0.99 -5.28
C TYR A 71 -4.40 0.74 -3.82
N ASN A 72 -3.44 0.51 -2.95
CA ASN A 72 -3.62 0.47 -1.51
C ASN A 72 -2.80 1.54 -0.78
N SER A 73 -2.10 2.41 -1.52
CA SER A 73 -1.26 3.47 -1.00
C SER A 73 -1.32 4.71 -1.88
N ILE A 74 -1.00 5.87 -1.29
CA ILE A 74 -0.78 7.13 -2.01
C ILE A 74 0.51 7.81 -1.54
N THR A 75 1.02 8.71 -2.38
CA THR A 75 2.00 9.74 -2.03
C THR A 75 1.42 11.09 -2.47
N LEU A 76 1.44 12.09 -1.58
CA LEU A 76 1.02 13.44 -1.97
C LEU A 76 2.07 14.08 -2.86
N GLU A 77 1.60 14.68 -3.98
CA GLU A 77 2.49 15.30 -4.95
C GLU A 77 3.23 16.52 -4.37
N ASN A 78 2.53 17.37 -3.62
CA ASN A 78 3.10 18.62 -3.10
C ASN A 78 2.75 18.93 -1.64
N GLU A 79 1.59 18.51 -1.14
CA GLU A 79 0.98 19.06 0.07
C GLU A 79 1.70 18.71 1.37
N MET A 80 2.64 17.75 1.34
CA MET A 80 3.54 17.45 2.48
C MET A 80 4.98 17.95 2.29
N LYS A 81 5.28 18.65 1.20
CA LYS A 81 6.60 19.26 0.98
C LYS A 81 6.78 20.48 1.87
N PRO A 82 8.04 20.85 2.22
CA PRO A 82 8.30 21.94 3.14
C PRO A 82 7.65 23.28 2.78
N ASP A 83 7.61 23.64 1.50
CA ASP A 83 7.00 24.90 1.06
C ASP A 83 5.47 24.94 1.25
N SER A 84 4.81 23.79 1.10
CA SER A 84 3.37 23.68 1.35
C SER A 84 3.03 23.77 2.84
N LEU A 85 3.88 23.20 3.69
CA LEU A 85 3.69 23.21 5.14
C LEU A 85 4.12 24.54 5.79
N LEU A 86 5.21 25.13 5.30
CA LEU A 86 5.80 26.37 5.84
C LEU A 86 5.24 27.63 5.20
N GLY A 87 4.79 27.54 3.94
CA GLY A 87 4.29 28.66 3.16
C GLY A 87 5.35 29.50 2.48
N GLY A 88 4.97 30.27 1.47
CA GLY A 88 5.88 31.18 0.72
C GLY A 88 6.47 32.29 1.58
N TYR A 89 5.80 32.66 2.68
CA TYR A 89 6.22 33.68 3.65
C TYR A 89 6.19 33.11 5.05
N ALA A 90 7.13 33.52 5.89
CA ALA A 90 7.19 33.10 7.29
C ALA A 90 5.99 33.65 8.09
N ASN A 91 5.02 32.83 8.38
CA ASN A 91 4.00 33.12 9.37
C ASN A 91 4.56 32.75 10.76
N LYS A 92 5.07 33.76 11.50
CA LYS A 92 5.79 33.54 12.77
C LYS A 92 4.85 33.61 13.97
N ILE A 93 5.01 32.66 14.89
CA ILE A 93 4.38 32.66 16.22
C ILE A 93 5.45 32.61 17.29
N SER A 94 5.12 33.09 18.51
CA SER A 94 6.07 33.00 19.63
C SER A 94 6.31 31.53 20.02
N VAL A 95 7.47 31.24 20.58
CA VAL A 95 7.78 29.91 21.15
C VAL A 95 6.76 29.48 22.19
N SER A 96 6.24 30.41 22.99
CA SER A 96 5.17 30.12 23.96
C SER A 96 3.88 29.69 23.30
N GLN A 97 3.45 30.37 22.23
CA GLN A 97 2.28 29.97 21.45
C GLN A 97 2.49 28.61 20.78
N ALA A 98 3.68 28.37 20.20
CA ALA A 98 4.01 27.09 19.58
C ALA A 98 3.92 25.93 20.59
N LYS A 99 4.45 26.09 21.78
CA LYS A 99 4.32 25.10 22.88
C LYS A 99 2.86 24.84 23.25
N SER A 100 2.04 25.88 23.34
CA SER A 100 0.61 25.72 23.64
C SER A 100 -0.18 25.03 22.53
N MET A 101 0.34 25.05 21.29
CA MET A 101 -0.20 24.32 20.14
C MET A 101 0.35 22.88 20.03
N GLY A 102 1.20 22.43 20.96
CA GLY A 102 1.79 21.10 20.95
C GLY A 102 3.00 20.95 20.03
N TYR A 103 3.59 22.06 19.55
CA TYR A 103 4.81 22.00 18.73
C TYR A 103 6.00 21.58 19.58
N TYR A 104 6.86 20.76 19.00
CA TYR A 104 8.13 20.39 19.61
C TYR A 104 9.13 21.55 19.52
N ILE A 105 9.68 21.97 20.64
CA ILE A 105 10.72 23.01 20.68
C ILE A 105 12.00 22.38 21.25
N PRO A 106 13.08 22.27 20.45
CA PRO A 106 14.34 21.73 20.95
C PRO A 106 14.92 22.57 22.11
N ASP A 107 15.64 21.94 23.03
CA ASP A 107 16.27 22.63 24.17
C ASP A 107 17.31 23.66 23.72
N ASN A 108 17.97 23.40 22.61
CA ASN A 108 18.97 24.30 22.00
C ASN A 108 18.36 25.37 21.08
N TYR A 109 17.04 25.45 20.96
CA TYR A 109 16.35 26.47 20.16
C TYR A 109 16.44 27.84 20.83
N LYS A 110 17.17 28.79 20.21
CA LYS A 110 17.49 30.11 20.79
C LYS A 110 16.68 31.27 20.24
N GLU A 111 15.90 31.05 19.19
CA GLU A 111 15.07 32.09 18.59
C GLU A 111 13.79 32.30 19.38
N SER A 112 13.24 33.53 19.38
CA SER A 112 12.02 33.87 20.12
C SER A 112 10.73 33.44 19.40
N THR A 113 10.82 33.13 18.10
CA THR A 113 9.71 32.76 17.26
C THR A 113 10.02 31.50 16.44
N VAL A 114 8.97 30.81 16.02
CA VAL A 114 9.01 29.69 15.07
C VAL A 114 8.01 29.94 13.94
N PRO A 115 8.18 29.32 12.77
CA PRO A 115 7.14 29.34 11.74
C PRO A 115 5.92 28.52 12.22
N LYS A 116 4.73 29.05 11.96
CA LYS A 116 3.48 28.30 12.10
C LYS A 116 3.36 27.35 10.90
N ILE A 117 3.23 26.07 11.18
CA ILE A 117 3.11 25.02 10.15
C ILE A 117 1.62 24.83 9.81
N ASN A 118 1.30 24.73 8.53
CA ASN A 118 -0.06 24.49 8.05
C ASN A 118 -0.29 22.99 7.80
N PHE A 119 -1.14 22.37 8.59
CA PHE A 119 -1.50 20.95 8.49
C PHE A 119 -2.89 20.70 7.88
N ASP A 120 -3.64 21.77 7.54
CA ASP A 120 -5.06 21.67 7.17
C ASP A 120 -5.35 20.67 6.04
N THR A 121 -4.48 20.65 5.02
CA THR A 121 -4.64 19.73 3.89
C THR A 121 -4.20 18.31 4.25
N VAL A 122 -3.09 18.19 4.96
CA VAL A 122 -2.54 16.90 5.41
C VAL A 122 -3.54 16.16 6.30
N ASP A 123 -4.17 16.87 7.24
CA ASP A 123 -5.18 16.30 8.13
C ASP A 123 -6.39 15.75 7.38
N LYS A 124 -6.87 16.49 6.36
CA LYS A 124 -7.97 16.05 5.51
C LYS A 124 -7.59 14.80 4.70
N VAL A 125 -6.37 14.77 4.16
CA VAL A 125 -5.89 13.62 3.40
C VAL A 125 -5.69 12.40 4.30
N MET A 126 -5.06 12.55 5.46
CA MET A 126 -4.92 11.45 6.43
C MET A 126 -6.27 10.88 6.84
N LYS A 127 -7.27 11.75 7.06
CA LYS A 127 -8.64 11.30 7.36
C LYS A 127 -9.22 10.47 6.22
N ILE A 128 -9.12 10.92 4.96
CA ILE A 128 -9.61 10.18 3.80
C ILE A 128 -8.88 8.83 3.68
N CYS A 129 -7.55 8.82 3.81
CA CYS A 129 -6.76 7.60 3.74
C CYS A 129 -7.15 6.59 4.81
N TYR A 130 -7.22 7.02 6.07
CA TYR A 130 -7.61 6.19 7.21
C TYR A 130 -9.00 5.59 7.03
N GLU A 131 -10.01 6.41 6.68
CA GLU A 131 -11.40 5.98 6.52
C GLU A 131 -11.61 5.02 5.32
N ASN A 132 -10.68 5.02 4.35
CA ASN A 132 -10.75 4.15 3.16
C ASN A 132 -9.73 3.01 3.15
N GLY A 133 -8.97 2.80 4.23
CA GLY A 133 -7.96 1.75 4.30
C GLY A 133 -6.86 1.91 3.23
N ILE A 134 -6.42 3.16 3.01
CA ILE A 134 -5.35 3.53 2.08
C ILE A 134 -4.13 3.93 2.91
N GLY A 135 -2.98 3.30 2.65
CA GLY A 135 -1.72 3.70 3.23
C GLY A 135 -1.21 5.02 2.63
N MET A 136 -0.34 5.71 3.37
CA MET A 136 0.25 6.95 2.89
C MET A 136 1.77 6.91 3.08
N ARG A 137 2.50 7.15 2.00
CA ARG A 137 3.92 7.40 2.00
C ARG A 137 4.13 8.90 2.09
N ALA A 138 4.71 9.37 3.19
CA ALA A 138 4.87 10.79 3.47
C ALA A 138 6.12 11.34 2.75
N HIS A 139 5.93 12.33 1.91
CA HIS A 139 6.94 12.92 1.03
C HIS A 139 6.86 14.44 1.10
N THR A 140 7.85 15.14 1.59
CA THR A 140 9.15 14.80 2.16
C THR A 140 9.52 15.79 3.26
N LEU A 141 10.42 15.44 4.20
CA LEU A 141 10.76 16.35 5.31
C LEU A 141 11.89 17.32 4.94
N VAL A 142 12.97 16.83 4.33
CA VAL A 142 14.14 17.64 3.97
C VAL A 142 14.38 17.52 2.47
N TRP A 143 14.31 18.64 1.78
CA TRP A 143 14.56 18.70 0.34
C TRP A 143 15.22 20.03 -0.04
N HIS A 144 16.07 20.00 -1.05
CA HIS A 144 16.79 21.18 -1.52
C HIS A 144 15.93 22.12 -2.37
N SER A 145 14.89 21.57 -3.04
CA SER A 145 14.08 22.32 -3.98
C SER A 145 12.93 23.06 -3.27
N GLN A 146 11.85 22.41 -2.91
CA GLN A 146 10.67 23.06 -2.35
C GLN A 146 10.80 23.29 -0.83
N THR A 147 11.92 23.94 -0.39
CA THR A 147 12.08 24.48 0.95
C THR A 147 12.22 26.00 0.86
N PRO A 148 11.36 26.79 1.52
CA PRO A 148 11.37 28.25 1.38
C PRO A 148 12.71 28.85 1.80
N GLN A 149 13.25 29.77 0.99
CA GLN A 149 14.57 30.39 1.26
C GLN A 149 14.62 31.11 2.60
N TRP A 150 13.52 31.72 3.05
CA TRP A 150 13.44 32.39 4.35
C TRP A 150 13.72 31.45 5.53
N PHE A 151 13.49 30.13 5.37
CA PHE A 151 13.74 29.13 6.42
C PHE A 151 15.22 29.00 6.79
N PHE A 152 16.11 29.33 5.86
CA PHE A 152 17.58 29.30 6.05
C PHE A 152 18.15 30.65 6.51
N LYS A 153 17.33 31.69 6.61
CA LYS A 153 17.81 33.08 6.86
C LYS A 153 17.56 33.51 8.28
N ASN A 154 18.40 34.41 8.80
CA ASN A 154 18.23 34.99 10.12
C ASN A 154 16.83 35.61 10.27
N GLU A 155 16.21 35.42 11.44
CA GLU A 155 14.88 35.92 11.77
C GLU A 155 13.76 35.45 10.80
N TYR A 156 13.99 34.38 10.06
CA TYR A 156 13.08 33.87 9.02
C TYR A 156 12.72 34.93 7.95
N SER A 157 13.67 35.79 7.60
CA SER A 157 13.50 36.85 6.60
C SER A 157 14.37 36.57 5.36
N ALA A 158 13.75 36.46 4.20
CA ALA A 158 14.46 36.17 2.94
C ALA A 158 15.58 37.19 2.59
N SER A 159 15.48 38.43 3.07
CA SER A 159 16.47 39.48 2.87
C SER A 159 17.72 39.37 3.76
N ASN A 160 17.65 38.57 4.82
CA ASN A 160 18.75 38.46 5.79
C ASN A 160 19.83 37.46 5.35
N GLY A 161 20.98 37.45 6.02
CA GLY A 161 22.04 36.45 5.85
C GLY A 161 21.59 35.06 6.30
N TYR A 162 22.33 34.03 5.90
CA TYR A 162 22.07 32.64 6.36
C TYR A 162 22.36 32.51 7.85
N VAL A 163 21.61 31.60 8.49
CA VAL A 163 21.86 31.26 9.90
C VAL A 163 23.11 30.41 10.06
N SER A 164 23.61 30.29 11.30
CA SER A 164 24.67 29.34 11.62
C SER A 164 24.17 27.89 11.57
N GLN A 165 25.08 26.93 11.42
CA GLN A 165 24.74 25.50 11.44
C GLN A 165 23.98 25.09 12.71
N SER A 166 24.39 25.62 13.88
CA SER A 166 23.70 25.27 15.15
C SER A 166 22.26 25.79 15.23
N VAL A 167 21.97 26.94 14.63
CA VAL A 167 20.61 27.47 14.52
C VAL A 167 19.81 26.61 13.54
N MET A 168 20.43 26.25 12.40
CA MET A 168 19.75 25.41 11.41
C MET A 168 19.47 23.98 11.92
N ASP A 169 20.38 23.42 12.72
CA ASP A 169 20.13 22.12 13.37
C ASP A 169 18.90 22.18 14.28
N ALA A 170 18.77 23.23 15.09
CA ALA A 170 17.61 23.42 15.95
C ALA A 170 16.30 23.65 15.16
N ARG A 171 16.37 24.40 14.05
CA ARG A 171 15.22 24.59 13.14
C ARG A 171 14.80 23.29 12.46
N MET A 172 15.76 22.49 12.00
CA MET A 172 15.51 21.20 11.36
C MET A 172 14.88 20.22 12.36
N GLU A 173 15.41 20.15 13.58
CA GLU A 173 14.82 19.32 14.64
C GLU A 173 13.39 19.77 14.99
N PHE A 174 13.19 21.08 15.20
CA PHE A 174 11.86 21.67 15.39
C PHE A 174 10.89 21.23 14.29
N TYR A 175 11.28 21.39 13.03
CA TYR A 175 10.43 21.12 11.88
C TYR A 175 10.09 19.62 11.77
N ILE A 176 11.10 18.75 11.74
CA ILE A 176 10.92 17.30 11.61
C ILE A 176 10.04 16.75 12.75
N LYS A 177 10.40 17.05 13.98
CA LYS A 177 9.67 16.52 15.15
C LYS A 177 8.27 17.12 15.27
N THR A 178 8.07 18.38 14.91
CA THR A 178 6.72 18.99 14.92
C THR A 178 5.83 18.34 13.86
N VAL A 179 6.32 18.14 12.64
CA VAL A 179 5.54 17.52 11.56
C VAL A 179 5.19 16.06 11.91
N MET A 180 6.17 15.27 12.32
CA MET A 180 5.92 13.86 12.65
C MET A 180 5.08 13.68 13.91
N ASN A 181 5.28 14.51 14.94
CA ASN A 181 4.43 14.52 16.15
C ASN A 181 2.98 14.84 15.80
N HIS A 182 2.75 15.83 14.92
CA HIS A 182 1.39 16.18 14.48
C HIS A 182 0.72 14.97 13.81
N VAL A 183 1.43 14.29 12.90
CA VAL A 183 0.92 13.10 12.22
C VAL A 183 0.58 11.99 13.23
N TYR A 184 1.51 11.58 14.09
CA TYR A 184 1.33 10.42 14.95
C TYR A 184 0.55 10.68 16.24
N SER A 185 0.33 11.94 16.63
CA SER A 185 -0.65 12.29 17.67
C SER A 185 -2.09 12.29 17.15
N SER A 186 -2.27 12.33 15.82
CA SER A 186 -3.58 12.22 15.19
C SER A 186 -4.07 10.78 15.19
N ARG A 187 -5.37 10.57 15.44
CA ARG A 187 -6.02 9.26 15.27
C ARG A 187 -5.93 8.70 13.85
N TYR A 188 -5.64 9.54 12.86
CA TYR A 188 -5.51 9.17 11.46
C TYR A 188 -4.07 8.84 11.07
N GLY A 189 -3.09 9.16 11.91
CA GLY A 189 -1.66 9.01 11.61
C GLY A 189 -1.20 7.59 11.33
N SER A 190 -1.97 6.59 11.77
CA SER A 190 -1.67 5.17 11.50
C SER A 190 -1.75 4.80 10.01
N CYS A 191 -2.30 5.66 9.13
CA CYS A 191 -2.24 5.45 7.69
C CYS A 191 -0.84 5.74 7.12
N VAL A 192 0.02 6.50 7.82
CA VAL A 192 1.38 6.84 7.36
C VAL A 192 2.35 5.72 7.73
N TYR A 193 2.82 4.97 6.74
CA TYR A 193 3.65 3.78 6.93
C TYR A 193 5.13 3.99 6.56
N ALA A 194 5.45 5.08 5.87
CA ALA A 194 6.82 5.39 5.44
C ALA A 194 7.04 6.90 5.29
N TRP A 195 8.29 7.35 5.43
CA TRP A 195 8.73 8.73 5.23
C TRP A 195 9.92 8.80 4.29
N ASP A 196 9.89 9.74 3.36
CA ASP A 196 11.09 10.28 2.75
C ASP A 196 11.65 11.35 3.69
N VAL A 197 12.63 10.95 4.50
CA VAL A 197 13.25 11.89 5.44
C VAL A 197 14.08 12.92 4.71
N VAL A 198 14.87 12.48 3.74
CA VAL A 198 15.67 13.35 2.88
C VAL A 198 15.46 12.95 1.42
N ASN A 199 15.16 13.96 0.60
CA ASN A 199 14.95 13.83 -0.82
C ASN A 199 16.10 14.49 -1.60
N GLU A 200 16.66 13.76 -2.58
CA GLU A 200 17.58 14.27 -3.62
C GLU A 200 18.84 14.99 -3.10
N TYR A 201 19.38 14.55 -1.97
CA TYR A 201 20.55 15.21 -1.39
C TYR A 201 21.79 15.13 -2.30
N LEU A 202 22.03 13.98 -2.96
CA LEU A 202 23.22 13.81 -3.82
C LEU A 202 23.16 14.69 -5.07
N HIS A 203 21.97 15.10 -5.49
CA HIS A 203 21.73 16.03 -6.60
C HIS A 203 21.59 17.50 -6.17
N ALA A 204 21.61 17.78 -4.84
CA ALA A 204 21.40 19.11 -4.30
C ALA A 204 22.63 20.01 -4.54
N THR A 205 22.49 20.98 -5.43
CA THR A 205 23.50 22.00 -5.67
C THR A 205 22.93 23.40 -5.43
N ASN A 206 23.76 24.33 -4.93
CA ASN A 206 23.38 25.73 -4.69
C ASN A 206 22.13 25.91 -3.83
N SER A 207 21.86 24.98 -2.91
CA SER A 207 20.67 24.97 -2.04
C SER A 207 20.90 25.78 -0.76
N GLY A 208 19.81 26.09 -0.04
CA GLY A 208 19.88 26.66 1.30
C GLY A 208 20.65 25.76 2.28
N TRP A 209 20.52 24.44 2.13
CA TRP A 209 21.27 23.44 2.91
C TRP A 209 22.76 23.55 2.66
N GLU A 210 23.19 23.61 1.39
CA GLU A 210 24.59 23.76 1.02
C GLU A 210 25.16 25.13 1.50
N ALA A 211 24.35 26.19 1.42
CA ALA A 211 24.75 27.50 1.91
C ALA A 211 25.01 27.54 3.42
N VAL A 212 24.30 26.72 4.20
CA VAL A 212 24.51 26.63 5.66
C VAL A 212 25.59 25.62 6.03
N TYR A 213 25.56 24.43 5.43
CA TYR A 213 26.42 23.30 5.86
C TYR A 213 27.68 23.12 5.01
N GLY A 214 27.74 23.77 3.86
CA GLY A 214 28.78 23.54 2.87
C GLY A 214 28.59 22.24 2.10
N LYS A 215 29.54 21.90 1.24
CA LYS A 215 29.57 20.66 0.48
C LYS A 215 30.05 19.52 1.37
N CYS A 216 29.15 18.58 1.67
CA CYS A 216 29.45 17.50 2.61
C CYS A 216 29.71 16.13 1.92
N GLY A 217 29.68 16.06 0.58
CA GLY A 217 29.85 14.80 -0.17
C GLY A 217 28.83 13.75 0.24
N ASN A 218 29.21 12.48 0.22
CA ASN A 218 28.34 11.36 0.56
C ASN A 218 28.34 10.95 2.06
N ARG A 219 28.81 11.85 2.95
CA ARG A 219 28.76 11.67 4.42
C ARG A 219 28.27 12.93 5.14
N PRO A 220 27.07 13.42 4.80
CA PRO A 220 26.55 14.68 5.33
C PRO A 220 26.05 14.52 6.77
N ALA A 221 26.75 15.14 7.73
CA ALA A 221 26.39 15.05 9.15
C ALA A 221 24.99 15.60 9.45
N PHE A 222 24.53 16.64 8.76
CA PHE A 222 23.20 17.20 8.97
C PHE A 222 22.10 16.24 8.46
N VAL A 223 22.34 15.49 7.37
CA VAL A 223 21.42 14.45 6.89
C VAL A 223 21.31 13.33 7.94
N LYS A 224 22.42 12.85 8.49
CA LYS A 224 22.38 11.87 9.59
C LYS A 224 21.55 12.39 10.78
N ARG A 225 21.68 13.69 11.15
CA ARG A 225 20.85 14.30 12.19
C ARG A 225 19.37 14.33 11.83
N ALA A 226 19.01 14.61 10.58
CA ALA A 226 17.62 14.57 10.13
C ALA A 226 16.99 13.18 10.36
N TYR A 227 17.71 12.11 10.04
CA TYR A 227 17.26 10.74 10.33
C TYR A 227 17.19 10.45 11.83
N GLN A 228 18.14 10.96 12.63
CA GLN A 228 18.07 10.82 14.08
C GLN A 228 16.80 11.47 14.63
N TYR A 229 16.47 12.69 14.23
CA TYR A 229 15.25 13.40 14.66
C TYR A 229 13.96 12.65 14.26
N ALA A 230 13.92 12.13 13.03
CA ALA A 230 12.79 11.33 12.57
C ALA A 230 12.67 10.00 13.35
N TYR A 231 13.79 9.32 13.56
CA TYR A 231 13.83 8.09 14.34
C TYR A 231 13.37 8.31 15.79
N ASP A 232 13.86 9.37 16.46
CA ASP A 232 13.49 9.68 17.84
C ASP A 232 11.99 9.90 17.97
N CYS A 233 11.37 10.53 16.97
CA CYS A 233 9.92 10.70 16.95
C CYS A 233 9.21 9.35 16.83
N LEU A 234 9.63 8.46 15.91
CA LEU A 234 9.05 7.12 15.79
C LEU A 234 9.24 6.29 17.07
N ASP A 235 10.40 6.40 17.69
CA ASP A 235 10.71 5.69 18.93
C ASP A 235 9.79 6.14 20.07
N TYR A 236 9.57 7.46 20.21
CA TYR A 236 8.64 8.04 21.19
C TYR A 236 7.21 7.49 21.05
N TYR A 237 6.74 7.27 19.80
CA TYR A 237 5.41 6.70 19.54
C TYR A 237 5.38 5.16 19.50
N GLY A 238 6.51 4.48 19.75
CA GLY A 238 6.61 3.01 19.64
C GLY A 238 6.42 2.50 18.21
N LEU A 239 6.80 3.30 17.20
CA LEU A 239 6.68 3.03 15.77
C LEU A 239 8.03 2.72 15.11
N SER A 240 9.14 2.81 15.84
CA SER A 240 10.44 2.34 15.35
C SER A 240 10.37 0.87 14.93
N GLY A 241 10.80 0.58 13.70
CA GLY A 241 10.68 -0.74 13.07
C GLY A 241 9.30 -1.08 12.49
N LYS A 242 8.30 -0.21 12.63
CA LYS A 242 6.98 -0.36 11.99
C LYS A 242 6.75 0.63 10.85
N VAL A 243 7.36 1.79 10.95
CA VAL A 243 7.35 2.84 9.92
C VAL A 243 8.76 2.94 9.36
N SER A 244 8.88 2.88 8.04
CA SER A 244 10.17 2.91 7.37
C SER A 244 10.61 4.34 7.03
N LEU A 245 11.90 4.62 7.23
CA LEU A 245 12.55 5.89 6.89
C LEU A 245 13.46 5.69 5.66
N PHE A 246 13.19 6.41 4.58
CA PHE A 246 13.87 6.27 3.30
C PHE A 246 14.71 7.50 2.94
N TYR A 247 15.80 7.25 2.26
CA TYR A 247 16.45 8.21 1.37
C TYR A 247 15.81 8.06 -0.01
N ASN A 248 15.24 9.11 -0.58
CA ASN A 248 14.55 9.10 -1.87
C ASN A 248 15.32 9.95 -2.88
N ASP A 249 15.60 9.40 -4.07
CA ASP A 249 16.33 10.14 -5.10
C ASP A 249 16.04 9.61 -6.51
N PHE A 250 16.23 10.48 -7.52
CA PHE A 250 16.19 10.11 -8.92
C PHE A 250 17.56 9.60 -9.39
N ASN A 251 17.60 8.92 -10.52
CA ASN A 251 18.84 8.40 -11.13
C ASN A 251 19.75 7.59 -10.18
N THR A 252 19.22 7.03 -9.12
CA THR A 252 19.98 6.24 -8.13
C THR A 252 20.79 5.10 -8.76
N TYR A 253 20.40 4.65 -9.96
CA TYR A 253 21.14 3.67 -10.74
C TYR A 253 22.47 4.19 -11.29
N MET A 254 22.67 5.52 -11.33
CA MET A 254 23.94 6.14 -11.71
C MET A 254 24.88 6.36 -10.52
N GLU A 255 24.35 6.39 -9.29
CA GLU A 255 25.04 6.79 -8.07
C GLU A 255 25.01 5.73 -6.96
N VAL A 256 24.96 4.46 -7.35
CA VAL A 256 24.77 3.32 -6.44
C VAL A 256 25.74 3.35 -5.26
N ASN A 257 27.02 3.60 -5.51
CA ASN A 257 28.05 3.58 -4.46
C ASN A 257 27.92 4.77 -3.50
N ASP A 258 27.53 5.93 -3.97
CA ASP A 258 27.33 7.12 -3.13
C ASP A 258 26.10 6.97 -2.26
N VAL A 259 25.00 6.46 -2.81
CA VAL A 259 23.77 6.12 -2.05
C VAL A 259 24.08 5.10 -0.95
N ILE A 260 24.78 4.00 -1.28
CA ILE A 260 25.15 2.96 -0.29
C ILE A 260 26.06 3.54 0.78
N THR A 261 27.06 4.32 0.39
CA THR A 261 28.00 4.96 1.34
C THR A 261 27.27 5.90 2.29
N MET A 262 26.34 6.70 1.78
CA MET A 262 25.58 7.65 2.57
C MET A 262 24.63 6.95 3.55
N ILE A 263 23.88 5.96 3.11
CA ILE A 263 22.98 5.23 4.01
C ILE A 263 23.78 4.48 5.08
N ASN A 264 24.91 3.87 4.73
CA ASN A 264 25.80 3.23 5.72
C ASN A 264 26.37 4.24 6.71
N TYR A 265 26.71 5.46 6.27
CA TYR A 265 27.12 6.53 7.16
C TYR A 265 25.99 6.98 8.11
N ILE A 266 24.78 7.14 7.60
CA ILE A 266 23.59 7.44 8.41
C ILE A 266 23.40 6.35 9.48
N ASN A 267 23.59 5.10 9.13
CA ASN A 267 23.39 3.93 9.98
C ASN A 267 24.64 3.52 10.82
N SER A 268 25.72 4.32 10.83
CA SER A 268 26.99 3.90 11.43
C SER A 268 26.92 3.56 12.93
N ASP A 269 26.05 4.23 13.68
CA ASP A 269 25.92 4.04 15.13
C ASP A 269 24.65 3.25 15.48
N LYS A 270 23.58 3.45 14.72
CA LYS A 270 22.28 2.85 14.89
C LYS A 270 21.55 2.82 13.53
N LYS A 271 20.73 1.82 13.28
CA LYS A 271 19.91 1.78 12.06
C LYS A 271 18.82 2.87 12.12
N LEU A 272 19.10 3.99 11.48
CA LEU A 272 18.21 5.16 11.40
C LEU A 272 17.45 5.22 10.07
N CYS A 273 18.08 4.77 8.97
CA CYS A 273 17.51 4.73 7.64
C CYS A 273 17.23 3.27 7.27
N ASN A 274 16.03 2.97 6.83
CA ASN A 274 15.67 1.61 6.41
C ASN A 274 16.24 1.26 5.04
N GLY A 275 16.30 2.24 4.12
CA GLY A 275 16.76 1.97 2.78
C GLY A 275 16.56 3.12 1.81
N VAL A 276 16.41 2.75 0.54
CA VAL A 276 16.35 3.68 -0.58
C VAL A 276 14.99 3.67 -1.27
N GLY A 277 14.45 4.87 -1.52
CA GLY A 277 13.41 5.12 -2.48
C GLY A 277 14.03 5.43 -3.83
N MET A 278 13.86 4.54 -4.80
CA MET A 278 14.23 4.78 -6.18
C MET A 278 13.07 5.52 -6.85
N GLN A 279 13.20 6.82 -7.12
CA GLN A 279 12.12 7.60 -7.76
C GLN A 279 11.69 6.95 -9.07
N SER A 280 12.65 6.55 -9.91
CA SER A 280 12.37 5.79 -11.14
C SER A 280 11.61 6.59 -12.20
N HIS A 281 11.93 7.87 -12.32
CA HIS A 281 11.63 8.65 -13.51
C HIS A 281 12.52 8.16 -14.65
N VAL A 282 11.99 7.28 -15.50
CA VAL A 282 12.79 6.57 -16.51
C VAL A 282 12.26 6.86 -17.92
N GLY A 283 13.09 6.58 -18.92
CA GLY A 283 12.70 6.64 -20.32
C GLY A 283 12.95 5.32 -21.03
N THR A 284 12.24 5.06 -22.11
CA THR A 284 12.44 3.83 -22.91
C THR A 284 13.81 3.75 -23.58
N THR A 285 14.55 4.86 -23.65
CA THR A 285 15.90 4.93 -24.15
C THR A 285 16.98 4.87 -23.09
N PHE A 286 16.66 5.25 -21.85
CA PHE A 286 17.56 5.24 -20.71
C PHE A 286 16.78 5.37 -19.37
N PRO A 287 17.19 4.63 -18.32
CA PRO A 287 18.22 3.58 -18.32
C PRO A 287 17.78 2.32 -19.07
N SER A 288 18.72 1.45 -19.48
CA SER A 288 18.33 0.11 -19.87
C SER A 288 17.77 -0.65 -18.66
N VAL A 289 16.84 -1.58 -18.90
CA VAL A 289 16.24 -2.41 -17.84
C VAL A 289 17.30 -3.16 -17.04
N ASP A 290 18.35 -3.65 -17.70
CA ASP A 290 19.44 -4.37 -17.03
C ASP A 290 20.27 -3.44 -16.14
N TYR A 291 20.57 -2.23 -16.60
CA TYR A 291 21.31 -1.24 -15.80
C TYR A 291 20.53 -0.84 -14.54
N TYR A 292 19.24 -0.57 -14.69
CA TYR A 292 18.35 -0.33 -13.54
C TYR A 292 18.32 -1.54 -12.58
N THR A 293 18.21 -2.75 -13.12
CA THR A 293 18.13 -3.97 -12.32
C THR A 293 19.41 -4.26 -11.54
N GLN A 294 20.59 -3.92 -12.11
CA GLN A 294 21.86 -4.05 -11.40
C GLN A 294 21.90 -3.14 -10.16
N ALA A 295 21.44 -1.89 -10.26
CA ALA A 295 21.35 -0.97 -9.13
C ALA A 295 20.36 -1.48 -8.06
N LEU A 296 19.17 -1.92 -8.47
CA LEU A 296 18.19 -2.51 -7.57
C LEU A 296 18.78 -3.70 -6.79
N LYS A 297 19.48 -4.60 -7.47
CA LYS A 297 20.17 -5.74 -6.83
C LYS A 297 21.26 -5.28 -5.87
N ALA A 298 22.02 -4.24 -6.22
CA ALA A 298 23.06 -3.71 -5.35
C ALA A 298 22.50 -3.16 -4.04
N PHE A 299 21.39 -2.43 -4.08
CA PHE A 299 20.73 -1.91 -2.88
C PHE A 299 20.14 -3.04 -2.01
N VAL A 300 19.50 -4.01 -2.62
CA VAL A 300 18.99 -5.19 -1.92
C VAL A 300 20.13 -5.99 -1.27
N ASN A 301 21.24 -6.19 -1.99
CA ASN A 301 22.41 -6.92 -1.49
C ASN A 301 23.15 -6.16 -0.37
N ALA A 302 23.04 -4.82 -0.35
CA ALA A 302 23.51 -4.00 0.76
C ALA A 302 22.64 -4.12 2.03
N GLY A 303 21.56 -4.91 1.99
CA GLY A 303 20.65 -5.14 3.11
C GLY A 303 19.58 -4.05 3.28
N PHE A 304 19.39 -3.22 2.28
CA PHE A 304 18.41 -2.14 2.33
C PHE A 304 17.01 -2.61 1.98
N GLU A 305 16.02 -1.98 2.60
CA GLU A 305 14.65 -1.95 2.09
C GLU A 305 14.61 -1.04 0.86
N VAL A 306 13.96 -1.49 -0.22
CA VAL A 306 13.83 -0.71 -1.45
C VAL A 306 12.36 -0.46 -1.75
N GLN A 307 12.00 0.77 -2.09
CA GLN A 307 10.73 1.09 -2.73
C GLN A 307 10.99 1.78 -4.07
N ILE A 308 10.21 1.41 -5.08
CA ILE A 308 10.07 2.16 -6.32
C ILE A 308 9.02 3.23 -6.03
N THR A 309 9.42 4.52 -6.01
CA THR A 309 8.63 5.53 -5.30
C THR A 309 7.88 6.50 -6.20
N GLU A 310 8.31 6.65 -7.45
CA GLU A 310 7.80 7.68 -8.36
C GLU A 310 7.81 7.21 -9.82
N LEU A 311 7.48 5.94 -10.06
CA LEU A 311 7.60 5.32 -11.38
C LEU A 311 6.74 6.03 -12.42
N ASP A 312 7.40 6.60 -13.40
CA ASP A 312 6.86 6.97 -14.70
C ASP A 312 7.85 6.62 -15.80
N THR A 313 7.38 6.55 -17.05
CA THR A 313 8.20 6.04 -18.17
C THR A 313 7.96 6.88 -19.42
N SER A 314 8.82 7.85 -19.68
CA SER A 314 8.74 8.66 -20.91
C SER A 314 9.07 7.85 -22.16
N SER A 315 8.22 7.96 -23.20
CA SER A 315 8.39 7.29 -24.48
C SER A 315 7.82 8.11 -25.62
N LYS A 316 8.37 7.93 -26.82
CA LYS A 316 7.78 8.45 -28.06
C LYS A 316 6.83 7.43 -28.72
N SER A 317 6.71 6.23 -28.17
CA SER A 317 5.91 5.13 -28.70
C SER A 317 5.18 4.43 -27.54
N ILE A 318 3.86 4.27 -27.68
CA ILE A 318 3.04 3.58 -26.68
C ILE A 318 3.41 2.09 -26.56
N SER A 319 3.82 1.46 -27.67
CA SER A 319 4.27 0.07 -27.65
C SER A 319 5.64 -0.11 -26.98
N ASP A 320 6.56 0.85 -27.18
CA ASP A 320 7.87 0.81 -26.53
C ASP A 320 7.74 1.04 -25.02
N GLN A 321 6.85 1.96 -24.61
CA GLN A 321 6.53 2.17 -23.20
C GLN A 321 5.98 0.88 -22.57
N ALA A 322 5.04 0.22 -23.22
CA ALA A 322 4.45 -1.02 -22.72
C ALA A 322 5.49 -2.15 -22.61
N ASN A 323 6.37 -2.29 -23.60
CA ASN A 323 7.42 -3.30 -23.60
C ASN A 323 8.49 -3.01 -22.53
N TYR A 324 8.90 -1.76 -22.37
CA TYR A 324 9.87 -1.37 -21.34
C TYR A 324 9.33 -1.66 -19.94
N VAL A 325 8.11 -1.21 -19.65
CA VAL A 325 7.42 -1.45 -18.37
C VAL A 325 7.31 -2.96 -18.08
N TYR A 326 6.96 -3.75 -19.08
CA TYR A 326 6.90 -5.21 -18.96
C TYR A 326 8.24 -5.82 -18.55
N GLN A 327 9.32 -5.49 -19.26
CA GLN A 327 10.66 -6.02 -18.97
C GLN A 327 11.18 -5.55 -17.61
N LEU A 328 10.96 -4.26 -17.28
CA LEU A 328 11.33 -3.69 -15.98
C LEU A 328 10.65 -4.48 -14.87
N MET A 329 9.34 -4.68 -14.96
CA MET A 329 8.59 -5.37 -13.91
C MET A 329 8.89 -6.86 -13.83
N LYS A 330 9.23 -7.53 -14.94
CA LYS A 330 9.76 -8.91 -14.90
C LYS A 330 11.03 -8.99 -14.05
N ASN A 331 11.96 -8.07 -14.24
CA ASN A 331 13.22 -8.05 -13.50
C ASN A 331 13.00 -7.68 -12.03
N VAL A 332 12.18 -6.67 -11.74
CA VAL A 332 11.81 -6.30 -10.36
C VAL A 332 11.16 -7.48 -9.64
N ASN A 333 10.22 -8.16 -10.29
CA ASN A 333 9.54 -9.34 -9.75
C ASN A 333 10.54 -10.50 -9.50
N SER A 334 11.51 -10.68 -10.39
CA SER A 334 12.56 -11.69 -10.20
C SER A 334 13.43 -11.41 -8.98
N VAL A 335 13.82 -10.14 -8.77
CA VAL A 335 14.58 -9.73 -7.57
C VAL A 335 13.74 -9.94 -6.30
N LYS A 336 12.47 -9.55 -6.32
CA LYS A 336 11.54 -9.76 -5.19
C LYS A 336 11.40 -11.25 -4.86
N LYS A 337 11.19 -12.09 -5.88
CA LYS A 337 11.04 -13.54 -5.73
C LYS A 337 12.29 -14.21 -5.17
N SER A 338 13.47 -13.69 -5.48
CA SER A 338 14.75 -14.17 -4.95
C SER A 338 15.02 -13.72 -3.50
N GLY A 339 14.03 -13.16 -2.82
CA GLY A 339 14.13 -12.72 -1.43
C GLY A 339 14.51 -11.24 -1.26
N GLY A 340 14.58 -10.46 -2.35
CA GLY A 340 14.84 -9.02 -2.28
C GLY A 340 13.82 -8.28 -1.44
N ASN A 341 14.29 -7.46 -0.48
CA ASN A 341 13.42 -6.65 0.36
C ASN A 341 12.89 -5.43 -0.41
N ILE A 342 11.97 -5.67 -1.35
CA ILE A 342 11.26 -4.61 -2.08
C ILE A 342 9.85 -4.52 -1.49
N SER A 343 9.50 -3.39 -0.85
CA SER A 343 8.29 -3.25 -0.03
C SER A 343 7.21 -2.35 -0.63
N GLY A 344 7.44 -1.77 -1.80
CA GLY A 344 6.44 -0.91 -2.44
C GLY A 344 6.79 -0.49 -3.85
N ILE A 345 5.74 -0.16 -4.62
CA ILE A 345 5.82 0.41 -5.97
C ILE A 345 4.78 1.51 -6.06
N THR A 346 5.19 2.73 -6.37
CA THR A 346 4.29 3.89 -6.54
C THR A 346 4.46 4.46 -7.94
N LEU A 347 3.36 4.60 -8.67
CA LEU A 347 3.28 5.29 -9.96
C LEU A 347 3.22 6.81 -9.69
N TRP A 348 3.96 7.64 -10.47
CA TRP A 348 3.96 9.07 -10.23
C TRP A 348 2.83 9.79 -10.96
N GLY A 349 1.61 9.37 -10.67
CA GLY A 349 0.36 9.93 -11.16
C GLY A 349 -0.70 8.89 -11.44
N ILE A 350 -1.95 9.34 -11.60
CA ILE A 350 -3.11 8.47 -11.83
C ILE A 350 -3.33 8.15 -13.31
N SER A 351 -2.97 9.08 -14.22
CA SER A 351 -3.12 8.92 -15.67
C SER A 351 -2.32 9.97 -16.44
N ASP A 352 -2.06 9.71 -17.73
CA ASP A 352 -1.23 10.56 -18.58
C ASP A 352 -1.76 11.99 -18.70
N ASP A 353 -3.07 12.18 -18.78
CA ASP A 353 -3.73 13.47 -18.98
C ASP A 353 -3.59 14.44 -17.79
N VAL A 354 -3.18 13.94 -16.63
CA VAL A 354 -2.93 14.73 -15.40
C VAL A 354 -1.53 14.53 -14.84
N SER A 355 -0.61 13.95 -15.62
CA SER A 355 0.79 13.77 -15.25
C SER A 355 1.58 15.07 -15.39
N TRP A 356 2.68 15.20 -14.63
CA TRP A 356 3.66 16.26 -14.81
C TRP A 356 4.47 16.12 -16.11
N ILE A 357 4.55 14.89 -16.65
CA ILE A 357 5.11 14.60 -17.98
C ILE A 357 4.00 14.74 -19.03
N SER A 358 4.34 15.26 -20.21
CA SER A 358 3.38 15.39 -21.30
C SER A 358 2.70 14.07 -21.63
N ALA A 359 1.38 14.10 -21.79
CA ALA A 359 0.60 12.92 -22.22
C ALA A 359 1.07 12.33 -23.55
N SER A 360 1.72 13.13 -24.42
CA SER A 360 2.33 12.65 -25.68
C SER A 360 3.57 11.76 -25.47
N GLU A 361 4.06 11.64 -24.25
CA GLU A 361 5.15 10.75 -23.85
C GLU A 361 4.66 9.49 -23.13
N TYR A 362 3.35 9.30 -23.02
CA TYR A 362 2.71 8.11 -22.44
C TYR A 362 3.24 7.65 -21.08
N PRO A 363 3.43 8.52 -20.07
CA PRO A 363 4.27 8.22 -18.91
C PRO A 363 3.71 7.17 -17.94
N LEU A 364 2.40 6.97 -17.87
CA LEU A 364 1.74 6.15 -16.86
C LEU A 364 1.05 4.92 -17.45
N LEU A 365 0.28 4.19 -16.63
CA LEU A 365 -0.41 2.97 -17.05
C LEU A 365 -1.82 3.23 -17.59
N PHE A 366 -2.37 4.40 -17.34
CA PHE A 366 -3.70 4.84 -17.80
C PHE A 366 -3.54 6.09 -18.66
N SER A 367 -4.26 6.15 -19.77
CA SER A 367 -4.28 7.35 -20.63
C SER A 367 -5.13 8.47 -20.05
N SER A 368 -6.22 8.10 -19.37
CA SER A 368 -7.09 8.95 -18.55
C SER A 368 -7.72 8.10 -17.46
N LEU A 369 -8.47 8.73 -16.55
CA LEU A 369 -9.07 8.03 -15.41
C LEU A 369 -9.87 6.80 -15.87
N ASN A 370 -9.51 5.62 -15.35
CA ASN A 370 -10.11 4.32 -15.68
C ASN A 370 -9.94 3.84 -17.14
N VAL A 371 -9.05 4.45 -17.93
CA VAL A 371 -8.76 4.02 -19.31
C VAL A 371 -7.35 3.41 -19.36
N PRO A 372 -7.21 2.10 -19.13
CA PRO A 372 -5.91 1.43 -19.10
C PRO A 372 -5.29 1.36 -20.49
N LYS A 373 -3.98 1.53 -20.57
CA LYS A 373 -3.16 1.31 -21.78
C LYS A 373 -2.63 -0.12 -21.84
N ASP A 374 -1.98 -0.48 -22.94
CA ASP A 374 -1.30 -1.77 -23.06
C ASP A 374 -0.26 -1.99 -21.94
N SER A 375 0.41 -0.94 -21.53
CA SER A 375 1.35 -0.98 -20.40
C SER A 375 0.72 -1.45 -19.08
N TYR A 376 -0.54 -1.15 -18.82
CA TYR A 376 -1.26 -1.68 -17.65
C TYR A 376 -1.38 -3.20 -17.73
N TYR A 377 -1.80 -3.72 -18.87
CA TYR A 377 -1.93 -5.16 -19.06
C TYR A 377 -0.57 -5.87 -19.05
N LYS A 378 0.45 -5.24 -19.59
CA LYS A 378 1.84 -5.71 -19.54
C LYS A 378 2.40 -5.72 -18.10
N PHE A 379 2.04 -4.74 -17.29
CA PHE A 379 2.40 -4.70 -15.87
C PHE A 379 1.79 -5.90 -15.13
N ILE A 380 0.50 -6.18 -15.34
CA ILE A 380 -0.19 -7.35 -14.77
C ILE A 380 0.38 -8.66 -15.36
N GLN A 381 0.67 -8.71 -16.65
CA GLN A 381 1.30 -9.87 -17.30
C GLN A 381 2.64 -10.22 -16.65
N ALA A 382 3.52 -9.22 -16.43
CA ALA A 382 4.80 -9.43 -15.76
C ALA A 382 4.64 -10.01 -14.34
N TYR A 383 3.59 -9.64 -13.63
CA TYR A 383 3.25 -10.22 -12.34
C TYR A 383 2.84 -11.70 -12.46
N ASN A 384 1.93 -12.00 -13.38
CA ASN A 384 1.41 -13.36 -13.56
C ASN A 384 2.51 -14.36 -13.99
N GLU A 385 3.44 -13.91 -14.82
CA GLU A 385 4.59 -14.71 -15.28
C GLU A 385 5.69 -14.85 -14.22
N SER A 386 5.69 -14.06 -13.17
CA SER A 386 6.69 -14.13 -12.10
C SER A 386 6.59 -15.41 -11.27
N GLY A 387 5.44 -16.08 -11.30
CA GLY A 387 5.13 -17.25 -10.47
C GLY A 387 4.90 -16.89 -9.01
N PHE A 388 4.51 -15.63 -8.70
CA PHE A 388 3.92 -15.26 -7.41
C PHE A 388 2.52 -15.86 -7.24
N VAL A 389 1.82 -16.07 -8.36
CA VAL A 389 0.53 -16.78 -8.38
C VAL A 389 0.81 -18.25 -8.61
N ASN A 390 0.60 -19.09 -7.59
CA ASN A 390 0.54 -20.53 -7.80
C ASN A 390 -0.60 -20.80 -8.79
N SER A 391 -0.27 -21.38 -9.94
CA SER A 391 -1.22 -21.77 -10.97
C SER A 391 -2.19 -22.82 -10.42
N SER A 392 -3.32 -22.35 -9.91
CA SER A 392 -4.51 -23.18 -9.69
C SER A 392 -5.41 -23.08 -10.92
N GLY A 393 -4.98 -23.67 -12.01
CA GLY A 393 -5.75 -23.79 -13.25
C GLY A 393 -5.21 -24.95 -14.06
N ASN A 394 -5.87 -26.09 -13.97
CA ASN A 394 -5.81 -27.29 -14.83
C ASN A 394 -4.43 -27.67 -15.41
N ASN A 395 -3.83 -28.72 -14.84
CA ASN A 395 -3.31 -29.82 -15.65
C ASN A 395 -3.23 -31.11 -14.80
N ASN A 396 -3.97 -32.13 -15.18
CA ASN A 396 -3.71 -33.52 -14.84
C ASN A 396 -2.31 -33.90 -15.29
N GLN A 397 -1.39 -34.17 -14.39
CA GLN A 397 -0.45 -35.30 -14.45
C GLN A 397 0.35 -35.39 -13.17
N GLY A 398 0.53 -36.58 -12.67
CA GLY A 398 1.04 -36.93 -11.37
C GLY A 398 2.52 -36.62 -11.14
N GLY A 399 2.84 -36.30 -9.91
CA GLY A 399 4.21 -36.14 -9.40
C GLY A 399 4.19 -35.72 -7.96
N THR A 400 4.59 -36.61 -7.07
CA THR A 400 4.72 -36.41 -5.61
C THR A 400 5.73 -35.33 -5.29
N GLY A 401 5.30 -34.26 -4.63
CA GLY A 401 6.19 -33.22 -4.09
C GLY A 401 5.46 -32.35 -3.09
N THR A 402 5.92 -32.38 -1.86
CA THR A 402 5.42 -31.60 -0.71
C THR A 402 5.54 -30.10 -0.98
N GLY A 403 4.43 -29.44 -1.30
CA GLY A 403 4.35 -28.01 -1.55
C GLY A 403 3.66 -27.27 -0.40
N SER A 404 4.35 -26.30 0.16
CA SER A 404 3.80 -25.33 1.13
C SER A 404 2.72 -24.48 0.48
N GLN A 405 1.50 -24.52 0.97
CA GLN A 405 0.37 -23.72 0.51
C GLN A 405 0.34 -22.38 1.25
N ASN A 406 0.19 -21.27 0.51
CA ASN A 406 0.01 -19.93 1.08
C ASN A 406 -1.39 -19.77 1.68
N TYR A 407 -1.44 -19.58 2.98
CA TYR A 407 -2.65 -19.46 3.78
C TYR A 407 -2.76 -18.08 4.40
N SER A 408 -3.99 -17.62 4.58
CA SER A 408 -4.45 -16.44 5.30
C SER A 408 -3.63 -15.15 5.17
N THR A 409 -4.29 -14.11 4.69
CA THR A 409 -3.76 -12.74 4.60
C THR A 409 -3.95 -11.93 5.88
N LEU A 410 -4.56 -12.51 6.92
CA LEU A 410 -4.71 -11.87 8.23
C LEU A 410 -3.54 -12.24 9.12
N SER A 411 -2.90 -11.25 9.72
CA SER A 411 -1.87 -11.45 10.75
C SER A 411 -2.50 -11.89 12.07
N ASP A 412 -1.70 -12.57 12.91
CA ASP A 412 -2.10 -12.85 14.28
C ASP A 412 -2.45 -11.53 15.00
N GLY A 413 -3.55 -11.52 15.74
CA GLY A 413 -3.99 -10.32 16.43
C GLY A 413 -5.45 -10.36 16.85
N TRP A 414 -5.87 -9.32 17.58
CA TRP A 414 -7.26 -9.11 17.99
C TRP A 414 -8.05 -8.40 16.92
N TYR A 415 -9.28 -8.90 16.67
CA TYR A 415 -10.21 -8.34 15.70
C TYR A 415 -11.64 -8.31 16.23
N TYR A 416 -12.40 -7.30 15.81
CA TYR A 416 -13.85 -7.40 15.69
C TYR A 416 -14.18 -7.96 14.30
N ILE A 417 -15.09 -8.93 14.24
CA ILE A 417 -15.46 -9.62 12.99
C ILE A 417 -16.88 -9.21 12.63
N LYS A 418 -17.04 -8.37 11.59
CA LYS A 418 -18.30 -7.75 11.22
C LYS A 418 -18.90 -8.41 9.98
N ASN A 419 -20.16 -8.83 10.06
CA ASN A 419 -20.86 -9.40 8.91
C ASN A 419 -21.22 -8.33 7.87
N VAL A 420 -21.01 -8.62 6.59
CA VAL A 420 -21.22 -7.67 5.49
C VAL A 420 -22.73 -7.40 5.26
N ASN A 421 -23.58 -8.42 5.38
CA ASN A 421 -25.04 -8.26 5.20
C ASN A 421 -25.67 -7.50 6.36
N ALA A 422 -25.43 -7.99 7.58
CA ALA A 422 -26.12 -7.51 8.77
C ALA A 422 -25.51 -6.22 9.34
N GLN A 423 -24.26 -5.87 8.97
CA GLN A 423 -23.47 -4.77 9.57
C GLN A 423 -23.34 -4.89 11.10
N LYS A 424 -23.37 -6.13 11.61
CA LYS A 424 -23.26 -6.50 13.03
C LYS A 424 -22.07 -7.42 13.27
N TYR A 425 -21.65 -7.51 14.50
CA TYR A 425 -20.44 -8.20 14.91
C TYR A 425 -20.70 -9.62 15.37
N LEU A 426 -19.80 -10.53 15.02
CA LEU A 426 -19.74 -11.89 15.54
C LEU A 426 -19.54 -11.82 17.05
N GLN A 427 -20.46 -12.38 17.83
CA GLN A 427 -20.40 -12.33 19.29
C GLN A 427 -20.78 -13.64 19.94
N VAL A 428 -20.32 -13.81 21.18
CA VAL A 428 -20.80 -14.84 22.07
C VAL A 428 -22.07 -14.37 22.74
N LYS A 429 -23.12 -15.17 22.69
CA LYS A 429 -24.41 -14.86 23.31
C LYS A 429 -24.24 -14.49 24.78
N ASP A 430 -24.94 -13.44 25.20
CA ASP A 430 -24.94 -12.90 26.58
C ASP A 430 -23.54 -12.52 27.09
N ASN A 431 -22.55 -12.36 26.19
CA ASN A 431 -21.15 -12.11 26.55
C ASN A 431 -20.62 -13.09 27.63
N LYS A 432 -21.02 -14.37 27.53
CA LYS A 432 -20.73 -15.40 28.55
C LYS A 432 -19.75 -16.44 28.03
N GLY A 433 -18.54 -16.49 28.57
CA GLY A 433 -17.55 -17.53 28.25
C GLY A 433 -17.93 -18.88 28.86
N ALA A 434 -18.27 -19.87 28.01
CA ALA A 434 -18.54 -21.24 28.42
C ALA A 434 -18.41 -22.21 27.23
N ASN A 435 -18.22 -23.50 27.52
CA ASN A 435 -18.37 -24.55 26.52
C ASN A 435 -19.83 -24.64 26.05
N GLY A 436 -20.01 -24.75 24.73
CA GLY A 436 -21.34 -24.85 24.14
C GLY A 436 -22.15 -23.55 24.11
N GLN A 437 -21.51 -22.41 24.44
CA GLN A 437 -22.18 -21.12 24.35
C GLN A 437 -22.39 -20.72 22.89
N ASN A 438 -23.61 -20.28 22.57
CA ASN A 438 -23.99 -19.92 21.22
C ASN A 438 -23.17 -18.74 20.68
N VAL A 439 -22.90 -18.75 19.38
CA VAL A 439 -22.34 -17.62 18.65
C VAL A 439 -23.42 -17.06 17.71
N GLU A 440 -23.59 -15.75 17.77
CA GLU A 440 -24.62 -15.00 17.06
C GLU A 440 -24.06 -13.67 16.56
N ILE A 441 -24.83 -12.86 15.88
CA ILE A 441 -24.45 -11.48 15.55
C ILE A 441 -25.13 -10.50 16.51
N GLY A 442 -24.43 -9.38 16.80
CA GLY A 442 -24.95 -8.30 17.65
C GLY A 442 -24.38 -6.93 17.32
N THR A 443 -25.10 -5.91 17.81
CA THR A 443 -24.64 -4.53 17.71
C THR A 443 -23.29 -4.36 18.43
N GLY A 444 -22.37 -3.59 17.81
CA GLY A 444 -21.03 -3.37 18.36
C GLY A 444 -21.06 -2.63 19.71
N THR A 445 -20.62 -3.31 20.76
CA THR A 445 -20.51 -2.78 22.12
C THR A 445 -19.09 -2.88 22.68
N GLY A 446 -18.18 -3.53 21.95
CA GLY A 446 -16.77 -3.68 22.35
C GLY A 446 -16.53 -4.66 23.50
N VAL A 447 -17.53 -5.45 23.90
CA VAL A 447 -17.40 -6.44 24.98
C VAL A 447 -16.48 -7.59 24.61
N LYS A 448 -15.96 -8.31 25.61
CA LYS A 448 -14.99 -9.41 25.41
C LYS A 448 -15.49 -10.51 24.48
N GLY A 449 -16.80 -10.78 24.46
CA GLY A 449 -17.41 -11.77 23.58
C GLY A 449 -17.47 -11.38 22.10
N GLN A 450 -17.19 -10.11 21.76
CA GLN A 450 -17.07 -9.61 20.38
C GLN A 450 -15.63 -9.52 19.89
N LYS A 451 -14.63 -9.68 20.77
CA LYS A 451 -13.22 -9.67 20.40
C LYS A 451 -12.75 -11.09 20.09
N TRP A 452 -12.08 -11.27 18.97
CA TRP A 452 -11.57 -12.56 18.49
C TRP A 452 -10.08 -12.45 18.16
N TYR A 453 -9.26 -13.29 18.78
CA TYR A 453 -7.84 -13.38 18.48
C TYR A 453 -7.61 -14.41 17.37
N VAL A 454 -7.12 -13.97 16.25
CA VAL A 454 -6.70 -14.82 15.13
C VAL A 454 -5.31 -15.37 15.44
N THR A 455 -5.13 -16.68 15.36
CA THR A 455 -3.83 -17.34 15.38
C THR A 455 -3.67 -18.17 14.11
N ASN A 456 -2.65 -17.88 13.31
CA ASN A 456 -2.31 -18.68 12.15
C ASN A 456 -1.67 -19.99 12.57
N THR A 457 -2.10 -21.10 11.98
CA THR A 457 -1.55 -22.43 12.24
C THR A 457 -0.66 -22.86 11.07
N ASN A 458 0.32 -23.74 11.34
CA ASN A 458 1.30 -24.16 10.33
C ASN A 458 0.70 -25.04 9.20
N ASP A 459 -0.56 -25.45 9.34
CA ASP A 459 -1.29 -26.26 8.36
C ASP A 459 -2.21 -25.42 7.44
N GLY A 460 -2.11 -24.07 7.54
CA GLY A 460 -2.81 -23.15 6.67
C GLY A 460 -4.22 -22.80 7.09
N TYR A 461 -4.57 -23.12 8.30
CA TYR A 461 -5.80 -22.70 8.94
C TYR A 461 -5.51 -21.62 9.99
N VAL A 462 -6.54 -21.09 10.57
CA VAL A 462 -6.48 -20.22 11.74
C VAL A 462 -7.35 -20.80 12.84
N THR A 463 -7.05 -20.42 14.06
CA THR A 463 -7.97 -20.56 15.18
C THR A 463 -8.45 -19.18 15.62
N LEU A 464 -9.66 -19.08 16.12
CA LEU A 464 -10.30 -17.85 16.58
C LEU A 464 -10.66 -17.99 18.06
N LYS A 465 -9.90 -17.30 18.92
CA LYS A 465 -10.13 -17.32 20.38
C LYS A 465 -10.80 -16.02 20.82
N ASN A 466 -11.95 -16.11 21.49
CA ASN A 466 -12.64 -14.92 21.98
C ASN A 466 -11.93 -14.25 23.18
N GLY A 467 -12.32 -13.03 23.51
CA GLY A 467 -11.76 -12.26 24.63
C GLY A 467 -12.03 -12.87 26.01
N GLN A 468 -12.78 -13.95 26.10
CA GLN A 468 -13.07 -14.73 27.32
C GLN A 468 -12.25 -16.03 27.40
N GLY A 469 -11.42 -16.31 26.36
CA GLY A 469 -10.49 -17.44 26.35
C GLY A 469 -11.00 -18.71 25.65
N TYR A 470 -12.20 -18.70 25.09
CA TYR A 470 -12.79 -19.85 24.39
C TYR A 470 -12.56 -19.75 22.86
N MET A 471 -12.48 -20.93 22.20
CA MET A 471 -12.30 -21.03 20.77
C MET A 471 -13.65 -20.97 20.05
N LEU A 472 -13.69 -20.35 18.87
CA LEU A 472 -14.78 -20.57 17.91
C LEU A 472 -14.76 -22.05 17.51
N ASP A 473 -15.93 -22.68 17.44
CA ASP A 473 -16.03 -24.12 17.34
C ASP A 473 -17.30 -24.54 16.56
N VAL A 474 -17.14 -25.47 15.64
CA VAL A 474 -18.27 -26.11 14.94
C VAL A 474 -18.82 -27.20 15.84
N GLN A 475 -20.07 -27.08 16.28
CA GLN A 475 -20.68 -27.95 17.26
C GLN A 475 -20.55 -29.42 16.86
N ASN A 476 -19.99 -30.23 17.78
CA ASN A 476 -19.73 -31.66 17.61
C ASN A 476 -18.84 -32.03 16.40
N GLY A 477 -18.15 -31.05 15.76
CA GLY A 477 -17.40 -31.29 14.53
C GLY A 477 -18.27 -31.79 13.37
N ALA A 478 -19.57 -31.51 13.39
CA ALA A 478 -20.51 -32.01 12.39
C ALA A 478 -20.35 -31.25 11.05
N ASN A 479 -20.55 -31.99 9.93
CA ASN A 479 -20.43 -31.44 8.57
C ASN A 479 -21.77 -31.34 7.86
N ASN A 480 -22.78 -30.76 8.51
CA ASN A 480 -24.09 -30.53 7.92
C ASN A 480 -24.39 -29.03 7.79
N ASP A 481 -25.21 -28.66 6.80
CA ASP A 481 -25.76 -27.31 6.74
C ASP A 481 -26.65 -27.07 7.96
N GLY A 482 -26.55 -25.87 8.55
CA GLY A 482 -27.23 -25.52 9.78
C GLY A 482 -26.52 -25.97 11.07
N THR A 483 -25.37 -26.66 10.99
CA THR A 483 -24.58 -26.96 12.20
C THR A 483 -24.24 -25.69 12.93
N ASN A 484 -24.52 -25.63 14.22
CA ASN A 484 -24.35 -24.46 15.03
C ASN A 484 -22.87 -24.09 15.20
N ILE A 485 -22.56 -22.80 15.25
CA ILE A 485 -21.26 -22.27 15.70
C ILE A 485 -21.40 -21.90 17.17
N GLN A 486 -20.47 -22.40 17.95
CA GLN A 486 -20.44 -22.23 19.40
C GLN A 486 -19.05 -21.79 19.87
N THR A 487 -18.90 -21.54 21.16
CA THR A 487 -17.59 -21.47 21.80
C THR A 487 -17.31 -22.75 22.57
N TYR A 488 -16.02 -23.17 22.56
CA TYR A 488 -15.56 -24.33 23.30
C TYR A 488 -14.13 -24.12 23.80
N GLN A 489 -13.75 -24.81 24.89
CA GLN A 489 -12.34 -24.80 25.34
C GLN A 489 -11.43 -25.31 24.24
N ASN A 490 -10.20 -24.83 24.20
CA ASN A 490 -9.21 -25.27 23.21
C ASN A 490 -8.91 -26.78 23.38
N ASN A 491 -9.17 -27.56 22.34
CA ASN A 491 -8.91 -29.00 22.28
C ASN A 491 -8.11 -29.43 21.04
N GLY A 492 -7.73 -28.46 20.18
CA GLY A 492 -6.96 -28.70 18.96
C GLY A 492 -7.70 -29.43 17.83
N ALA A 493 -9.01 -29.69 17.99
CA ALA A 493 -9.81 -30.41 16.99
C ALA A 493 -9.99 -29.59 15.69
N ASP A 494 -10.27 -30.27 14.59
CA ASP A 494 -10.59 -29.64 13.29
C ASP A 494 -11.85 -28.76 13.35
N ALA A 495 -12.73 -28.99 14.31
CA ALA A 495 -13.89 -28.16 14.62
C ALA A 495 -13.51 -26.71 15.00
N GLN A 496 -12.30 -26.48 15.47
CA GLN A 496 -11.76 -25.18 15.89
C GLN A 496 -10.83 -24.54 14.87
N LYS A 497 -10.71 -25.16 13.69
CA LYS A 497 -9.83 -24.69 12.61
C LYS A 497 -10.65 -24.15 11.43
N PHE A 498 -10.29 -22.96 11.01
CA PHE A 498 -10.98 -22.25 9.94
C PHE A 498 -9.97 -21.75 8.92
N LYS A 499 -10.37 -21.64 7.68
CA LYS A 499 -9.58 -21.03 6.63
C LYS A 499 -10.18 -19.69 6.27
N ILE A 500 -9.35 -18.65 6.32
CA ILE A 500 -9.77 -17.30 5.92
C ILE A 500 -9.48 -17.13 4.43
N THR A 501 -10.54 -16.87 3.67
CA THR A 501 -10.46 -16.64 2.22
C THR A 501 -10.69 -15.17 1.93
N ASN A 502 -9.72 -14.50 1.33
CA ASN A 502 -9.89 -13.11 0.90
C ASN A 502 -10.82 -13.05 -0.32
N LEU A 503 -11.89 -12.25 -0.22
CA LEU A 503 -12.91 -12.07 -1.27
C LEU A 503 -12.81 -10.70 -1.96
N GLY A 504 -11.75 -9.92 -1.66
CA GLY A 504 -11.61 -8.54 -2.10
C GLY A 504 -12.38 -7.55 -1.22
N ASN A 505 -12.11 -6.24 -1.39
CA ASN A 505 -12.78 -5.15 -0.68
C ASN A 505 -12.76 -5.29 0.86
N SER A 506 -11.65 -5.78 1.43
CA SER A 506 -11.53 -6.07 2.86
C SER A 506 -12.58 -7.06 3.39
N GLN A 507 -13.18 -7.86 2.51
CA GLN A 507 -14.15 -8.89 2.86
C GLN A 507 -13.50 -10.28 2.81
N TYR A 508 -13.89 -11.12 3.72
CA TYR A 508 -13.33 -12.45 3.90
C TYR A 508 -14.45 -13.49 4.06
N GLY A 509 -14.20 -14.67 3.52
CA GLY A 509 -14.94 -15.87 3.89
C GLY A 509 -14.23 -16.59 5.03
N ILE A 510 -14.97 -17.20 5.93
CA ILE A 510 -14.44 -18.03 7.01
C ILE A 510 -14.99 -19.45 6.76
N VAL A 511 -14.17 -20.33 6.21
CA VAL A 511 -14.60 -21.70 5.89
C VAL A 511 -14.08 -22.70 6.92
N THR A 512 -14.85 -23.75 7.16
CA THR A 512 -14.60 -24.71 8.25
C THR A 512 -13.74 -25.88 7.78
N LYS A 513 -12.73 -26.26 8.54
CA LYS A 513 -11.88 -27.41 8.24
C LYS A 513 -12.64 -28.74 8.26
N VAL A 514 -13.61 -28.89 9.17
CA VAL A 514 -14.44 -30.10 9.26
C VAL A 514 -15.23 -30.39 7.99
N SER A 515 -15.48 -29.37 7.17
CA SER A 515 -16.15 -29.51 5.88
C SER A 515 -15.20 -29.72 4.70
N SER A 516 -13.89 -29.82 4.94
CA SER A 516 -12.86 -29.77 3.89
C SER A 516 -12.97 -28.51 3.03
N ASP A 517 -13.17 -27.35 3.67
CA ASP A 517 -13.29 -26.01 3.09
C ASP A 517 -14.53 -25.79 2.20
N ASN A 518 -15.55 -26.67 2.28
CA ASN A 518 -16.76 -26.57 1.46
C ASN A 518 -17.90 -25.78 2.13
N LYS A 519 -17.80 -25.50 3.43
CA LYS A 519 -18.81 -24.75 4.19
C LYS A 519 -18.17 -23.56 4.89
N GLY A 520 -18.94 -22.45 4.96
CA GLY A 520 -18.53 -21.23 5.64
C GLY A 520 -19.38 -20.94 6.87
N ILE A 521 -18.88 -20.08 7.76
CA ILE A 521 -19.72 -19.53 8.81
C ILE A 521 -20.71 -18.54 8.19
N ASP A 522 -21.95 -18.66 8.56
CA ASP A 522 -23.12 -18.12 7.88
C ASP A 522 -24.04 -17.46 8.90
N VAL A 523 -24.46 -16.23 8.63
CA VAL A 523 -25.56 -15.62 9.40
C VAL A 523 -26.86 -16.20 8.87
N TYR A 524 -27.49 -17.02 9.71
CA TYR A 524 -28.63 -17.81 9.33
C TYR A 524 -29.75 -17.01 8.64
N ASN A 525 -30.15 -17.49 7.48
CA ASN A 525 -31.26 -16.95 6.68
C ASN A 525 -31.12 -15.44 6.38
N TYR A 526 -29.89 -14.94 6.18
CA TYR A 526 -29.61 -13.51 5.94
C TYR A 526 -30.17 -12.56 7.02
N GLY A 527 -30.36 -13.04 8.24
CA GLY A 527 -30.87 -12.23 9.34
C GLY A 527 -30.01 -11.02 9.65
N ILE A 528 -30.63 -9.92 10.08
CA ILE A 528 -29.96 -8.64 10.33
C ILE A 528 -30.18 -8.11 11.75
N THR A 529 -30.90 -8.85 12.59
CA THR A 529 -31.23 -8.45 13.95
C THR A 529 -30.22 -9.01 14.95
N ASP A 530 -30.06 -8.33 16.10
CA ASP A 530 -29.28 -8.84 17.22
C ASP A 530 -29.82 -10.20 17.67
N GLY A 531 -28.91 -11.13 17.98
CA GLY A 531 -29.27 -12.50 18.35
C GLY A 531 -29.52 -13.44 17.17
N THR A 532 -29.41 -12.97 15.89
CA THR A 532 -29.45 -13.87 14.75
C THR A 532 -28.32 -14.88 14.84
N ASN A 533 -28.66 -16.15 14.75
CA ASN A 533 -27.72 -17.26 14.91
C ASN A 533 -26.66 -17.29 13.82
N VAL A 534 -25.47 -17.73 14.19
CA VAL A 534 -24.38 -18.05 13.25
C VAL A 534 -24.22 -19.57 13.20
N CYS A 535 -24.24 -20.12 11.99
CA CYS A 535 -24.11 -21.56 11.75
C CYS A 535 -23.10 -21.83 10.62
N GLN A 536 -22.78 -23.08 10.40
CA GLN A 536 -22.08 -23.55 9.22
C GLN A 536 -23.07 -23.79 8.09
N TRP A 537 -22.78 -23.35 6.86
CA TRP A 537 -23.61 -23.60 5.68
C TRP A 537 -22.75 -23.77 4.43
N SER A 538 -23.27 -24.44 3.39
CA SER A 538 -22.64 -24.58 2.09
C SER A 538 -22.12 -23.22 1.60
N TYR A 539 -20.82 -23.15 1.24
CA TYR A 539 -20.12 -21.88 1.01
C TYR A 539 -20.42 -21.33 -0.38
N THR A 540 -21.33 -20.38 -0.46
CA THR A 540 -21.75 -19.70 -1.70
C THR A 540 -21.12 -18.32 -1.89
N LYS A 541 -20.35 -17.86 -0.92
CA LYS A 541 -19.81 -16.48 -0.87
C LYS A 541 -20.92 -15.41 -0.84
N GLY A 542 -22.11 -15.73 -0.34
CA GLY A 542 -23.20 -14.78 -0.12
C GLY A 542 -22.81 -13.68 0.88
N THR A 543 -23.50 -12.54 0.88
CA THR A 543 -23.19 -11.43 1.79
C THR A 543 -23.30 -11.79 3.27
N ASN A 544 -24.17 -12.76 3.60
CA ASN A 544 -24.31 -13.32 4.95
C ASN A 544 -23.14 -14.25 5.37
N GLN A 545 -22.29 -14.68 4.42
CA GLN A 545 -21.07 -15.47 4.64
C GLN A 545 -19.79 -14.64 4.44
N ARG A 546 -19.93 -13.32 4.25
CA ARG A 546 -18.79 -12.40 4.13
C ARG A 546 -18.62 -11.60 5.39
N TRP A 547 -17.35 -11.46 5.77
CA TRP A 547 -16.95 -10.85 7.03
C TRP A 547 -15.85 -9.82 6.82
N ILE A 548 -15.84 -8.78 7.63
CA ILE A 548 -14.79 -7.76 7.70
C ILE A 548 -14.08 -7.94 9.03
N PHE A 549 -12.76 -8.01 9.00
CA PHE A 549 -11.93 -8.09 10.20
C PHE A 549 -11.39 -6.70 10.53
N GLU A 550 -11.90 -6.11 11.59
CA GLU A 550 -11.50 -4.79 12.07
C GLU A 550 -10.49 -4.98 13.22
N PRO A 551 -9.18 -4.62 13.04
CA PRO A 551 -8.19 -4.75 14.11
C PRO A 551 -8.62 -4.02 15.37
N CYS A 552 -8.39 -4.63 16.55
CA CYS A 552 -8.66 -4.02 17.85
C CYS A 552 -7.57 -4.41 18.87
N ASN A 553 -7.40 -3.62 19.90
CA ASN A 553 -6.45 -3.86 20.99
C ASN A 553 -7.10 -4.60 22.15
#